data_1eea429a6bfe08b14a6be7e707b68d62
#
_entry.id   1eea429a6bfe08b14a6be7e707b68d62
#
_cell.length_a   1.000
_cell.length_b   1.000
_cell.length_c   1.000
_cell.angle_alpha   90.00
_cell.angle_beta   90.00
_cell.angle_gamma   90.00
#
_symmetry.space_group_name_H-M   'P 1'
#
loop_
_entity.id
_entity.type
_entity.pdbx_description
1 polymer ?
#
loop_
_entity_poly.entity_id
_entity_poly.type
_entity_poly.pdbx_seq_one_letter_code
_entity_poly.pdbx_strand_id
1 'polypeptide(L)'
;MKKLLGAMALLVSMAVPASANAALQQLSNLFVFGDSLSDGGNSGLVSQAATGGALTFPPFPYYNGQYSNGPVAVEYLWQMYNPGNTTFTPSLAGGSNYAIGGATSGLASYSSVNPNVPAFLQPAYDNLGNAWQLNTFAAQSPVFNAATSLFAIWLFPNDVFYQNATGMLPGTATGSPGGPGDVAALIANGVNNIVDTVLGLAGAGAQHFLIPNMPDLGKTPAFRGDPFQSAELSFLTAAFNSALGTTLTALDAALTSAEIVQFDTAAAFARVLANPAAYGMTVTDKACIDNLASGLCNAANWDQWVFWDGVHPTTAMHRVIAGEFQKAVPEPAAIVLFALGLFGLVAARRRKLR
;
A
#
# COMPACT_ATOMS: atom_id res chain seq x y z
N MET A 1 -66.50 -11.77 -30.96
CA MET A 1 -65.57 -10.62 -31.05
C MET A 1 -64.85 -10.53 -29.76
N LYS A 2 -63.69 -11.17 -29.68
CA LYS A 2 -62.81 -11.16 -28.47
C LYS A 2 -61.63 -10.28 -28.80
N LYS A 3 -61.44 -9.18 -28.04
CA LYS A 3 -60.33 -8.23 -28.17
C LYS A 3 -59.07 -8.85 -27.53
N LEU A 4 -58.03 -9.10 -28.35
CA LEU A 4 -56.65 -9.33 -27.87
C LEU A 4 -56.09 -7.99 -27.40
N LEU A 5 -55.81 -7.88 -26.11
CA LEU A 5 -54.89 -6.85 -25.58
C LEU A 5 -53.48 -7.50 -25.49
N GLY A 6 -52.61 -7.12 -26.43
CA GLY A 6 -51.18 -7.42 -26.35
C GLY A 6 -50.52 -6.47 -25.39
N ALA A 7 -50.04 -6.99 -24.28
CA ALA A 7 -49.14 -6.26 -23.39
C ALA A 7 -47.71 -6.27 -23.98
N MET A 8 -47.37 -5.16 -24.61
CA MET A 8 -46.00 -4.88 -25.08
C MET A 8 -45.18 -4.45 -23.87
N ALA A 9 -44.41 -5.37 -23.29
CA ALA A 9 -43.44 -5.07 -22.24
C ALA A 9 -42.27 -4.30 -22.86
N LEU A 10 -42.26 -2.99 -22.62
CA LEU A 10 -41.17 -2.10 -22.99
C LEU A 10 -39.98 -2.44 -22.07
N LEU A 11 -39.01 -3.21 -22.57
CA LEU A 11 -37.69 -3.37 -21.96
C LEU A 11 -36.96 -2.05 -22.16
N VAL A 12 -37.06 -1.15 -21.20
CA VAL A 12 -36.12 -0.03 -21.05
C VAL A 12 -34.80 -0.63 -20.64
N SER A 13 -33.93 -0.90 -21.60
CA SER A 13 -32.52 -1.11 -21.34
C SER A 13 -31.92 0.22 -20.85
N MET A 14 -31.86 0.43 -19.54
CA MET A 14 -30.97 1.42 -18.98
C MET A 14 -29.57 0.95 -19.35
N ALA A 15 -29.00 1.50 -20.42
CA ALA A 15 -27.58 1.51 -20.66
C ALA A 15 -26.97 2.39 -19.55
N VAL A 16 -26.68 1.80 -18.42
CA VAL A 16 -25.68 2.34 -17.51
C VAL A 16 -24.40 2.36 -18.35
N PRO A 17 -23.73 3.50 -18.54
CA PRO A 17 -22.40 3.50 -19.07
C PRO A 17 -21.57 2.73 -18.04
N ALA A 18 -21.39 1.44 -18.25
CA ALA A 18 -20.35 0.70 -17.60
C ALA A 18 -19.07 1.30 -18.15
N SER A 19 -18.42 2.16 -17.38
CA SER A 19 -16.97 2.21 -17.36
C SER A 19 -16.57 0.80 -16.94
N ALA A 20 -16.52 -0.10 -17.89
CA ALA A 20 -16.11 -1.46 -17.66
C ALA A 20 -14.57 -1.45 -17.59
N ASN A 21 -14.03 -0.86 -16.55
CA ASN A 21 -12.73 -1.25 -16.07
C ASN A 21 -12.95 -2.70 -15.61
N ALA A 22 -12.41 -3.64 -16.37
CA ALA A 22 -12.54 -5.06 -16.05
C ALA A 22 -11.87 -5.27 -14.70
N ALA A 23 -12.66 -5.61 -13.68
CA ALA A 23 -12.14 -5.94 -12.37
C ALA A 23 -11.02 -6.97 -12.50
N LEU A 24 -10.01 -6.88 -11.64
CA LEU A 24 -8.83 -7.72 -11.65
C LEU A 24 -9.23 -9.20 -11.52
N GLN A 25 -9.25 -9.94 -12.64
CA GLN A 25 -9.76 -11.33 -12.66
C GLN A 25 -8.79 -12.33 -12.04
N GLN A 26 -7.51 -12.03 -12.08
CA GLN A 26 -6.42 -12.84 -11.58
C GLN A 26 -5.22 -11.94 -11.39
N LEU A 27 -4.44 -12.15 -10.37
CA LEU A 27 -3.20 -11.41 -10.16
C LEU A 27 -2.03 -12.18 -10.77
N SER A 28 -1.62 -11.82 -11.99
CA SER A 28 -0.43 -12.39 -12.63
C SER A 28 0.86 -11.68 -12.21
N ASN A 29 0.77 -10.38 -11.92
CA ASN A 29 1.88 -9.56 -11.46
C ASN A 29 1.39 -8.57 -10.40
N LEU A 30 2.18 -8.39 -9.38
CA LEU A 30 2.06 -7.33 -8.39
C LEU A 30 3.33 -6.48 -8.43
N PHE A 31 3.21 -5.22 -8.83
CA PHE A 31 4.28 -4.24 -8.80
C PHE A 31 4.07 -3.33 -7.60
N VAL A 32 5.09 -3.16 -6.78
CA VAL A 32 4.98 -2.42 -5.52
C VAL A 32 5.97 -1.28 -5.49
N PHE A 33 5.45 -0.07 -5.23
CA PHE A 33 6.20 1.16 -5.00
C PHE A 33 5.85 1.65 -3.60
N GLY A 34 6.84 1.83 -2.76
CA GLY A 34 6.54 2.10 -1.36
C GLY A 34 7.78 2.29 -0.50
N ASP A 35 7.51 2.31 0.78
CA ASP A 35 8.50 2.46 1.82
C ASP A 35 8.64 1.18 2.66
N SER A 36 9.04 1.33 3.93
CA SER A 36 9.22 0.22 4.87
C SER A 36 7.95 -0.62 5.12
N LEU A 37 6.75 -0.06 4.90
CA LEU A 37 5.49 -0.78 5.05
C LEU A 37 5.27 -1.83 3.96
N SER A 38 6.03 -1.74 2.87
CA SER A 38 5.93 -2.61 1.68
C SER A 38 7.27 -3.24 1.28
N ASP A 39 8.39 -2.88 1.93
CA ASP A 39 9.73 -3.38 1.59
C ASP A 39 9.84 -4.90 1.82
N GLY A 40 10.03 -5.65 0.74
CA GLY A 40 10.22 -7.11 0.75
C GLY A 40 11.68 -7.54 0.95
N GLY A 41 12.56 -6.61 1.38
CA GLY A 41 13.99 -6.89 1.66
C GLY A 41 14.98 -6.08 0.82
N ASN A 42 14.53 -5.11 0.00
CA ASN A 42 15.45 -4.23 -0.73
C ASN A 42 16.41 -3.47 0.20
N SER A 43 15.94 -2.99 1.36
CA SER A 43 16.81 -2.33 2.35
C SER A 43 17.94 -3.25 2.83
N GLY A 44 17.61 -4.51 3.09
CA GLY A 44 18.61 -5.53 3.43
C GLY A 44 19.65 -5.73 2.32
N LEU A 45 19.20 -5.79 1.07
CA LEU A 45 20.09 -5.95 -0.10
C LEU A 45 21.00 -4.74 -0.31
N VAL A 46 20.50 -3.50 -0.12
CA VAL A 46 21.30 -2.29 -0.17
C VAL A 46 22.41 -2.32 0.88
N SER A 47 22.08 -2.64 2.12
CA SER A 47 23.07 -2.69 3.20
C SER A 47 24.10 -3.82 3.00
N GLN A 48 23.67 -4.98 2.49
CA GLN A 48 24.58 -6.06 2.11
C GLN A 48 25.52 -5.64 0.99
N ALA A 49 25.02 -4.98 -0.06
CA ALA A 49 25.86 -4.47 -1.14
C ALA A 49 26.88 -3.44 -0.64
N ALA A 50 26.46 -2.51 0.21
CA ALA A 50 27.32 -1.48 0.79
C ALA A 50 28.41 -2.03 1.71
N THR A 51 28.21 -3.22 2.29
CA THR A 51 29.13 -3.84 3.28
C THR A 51 29.80 -5.11 2.79
N GLY A 52 29.68 -5.44 1.49
CA GLY A 52 30.23 -6.70 0.96
C GLY A 52 29.60 -7.95 1.58
N GLY A 53 28.35 -7.89 1.98
CA GLY A 53 27.61 -8.99 2.60
C GLY A 53 27.73 -9.07 4.13
N ALA A 54 28.47 -8.15 4.75
CA ALA A 54 28.75 -8.24 6.21
C ALA A 54 27.54 -7.89 7.09
N LEU A 55 26.64 -7.02 6.62
CA LEU A 55 25.50 -6.56 7.42
C LEU A 55 24.21 -6.56 6.60
N THR A 56 23.12 -6.90 7.28
CA THR A 56 21.75 -6.72 6.80
C THR A 56 21.06 -5.67 7.68
N PHE A 57 20.51 -4.61 7.07
CA PHE A 57 19.76 -3.58 7.78
C PHE A 57 18.34 -3.45 7.20
N PRO A 58 17.29 -3.43 8.03
CA PRO A 58 17.34 -3.53 9.49
C PRO A 58 17.87 -4.90 9.97
N PRO A 59 18.62 -4.94 11.12
CA PRO A 59 19.25 -6.16 11.60
C PRO A 59 18.25 -7.07 12.31
N PHE A 60 18.65 -8.32 12.60
CA PHE A 60 17.89 -9.16 13.53
C PHE A 60 17.56 -8.38 14.83
N PRO A 61 16.32 -8.45 15.35
CA PRO A 61 15.27 -9.43 15.08
C PRO A 61 14.23 -9.02 13.99
N TYR A 62 14.53 -8.06 13.14
CA TYR A 62 13.73 -7.82 11.94
C TYR A 62 13.86 -8.98 10.96
N TYR A 63 12.78 -9.28 10.26
CA TYR A 63 12.71 -10.41 9.35
C TYR A 63 13.38 -10.08 8.01
N ASN A 64 14.45 -10.78 7.65
CA ASN A 64 15.10 -10.71 6.33
C ASN A 64 15.39 -9.29 5.78
N GLY A 65 15.74 -8.33 6.64
CA GLY A 65 15.95 -6.94 6.23
C GLY A 65 14.67 -6.17 5.90
N GLN A 66 13.52 -6.69 6.30
CA GLN A 66 12.21 -6.01 6.25
C GLN A 66 11.91 -5.33 7.59
N TYR A 67 11.07 -4.30 7.58
CA TYR A 67 10.75 -3.53 8.79
C TYR A 67 9.58 -4.13 9.59
N SER A 68 9.60 -5.45 9.75
CA SER A 68 8.61 -6.21 10.52
C SER A 68 9.25 -7.49 11.08
N ASN A 69 8.51 -8.29 11.84
CA ASN A 69 8.92 -9.61 12.33
C ASN A 69 8.53 -10.76 11.39
N GLY A 70 8.12 -10.46 10.17
CA GLY A 70 7.72 -11.42 9.13
C GLY A 70 7.29 -10.71 7.85
N PRO A 71 6.63 -11.39 6.92
CA PRO A 71 6.19 -10.81 5.66
C PRO A 71 5.33 -9.56 5.84
N VAL A 72 5.45 -8.59 4.91
CA VAL A 72 4.65 -7.37 4.86
C VAL A 72 3.33 -7.57 4.09
N ALA A 73 2.43 -6.59 4.14
CA ALA A 73 1.06 -6.72 3.63
C ALA A 73 1.00 -7.09 2.13
N VAL A 74 1.87 -6.55 1.31
CA VAL A 74 1.90 -6.84 -0.14
C VAL A 74 2.35 -8.26 -0.45
N GLU A 75 3.19 -8.87 0.39
CA GLU A 75 3.58 -10.27 0.26
C GLU A 75 2.41 -11.21 0.59
N TYR A 76 1.65 -10.89 1.66
CA TYR A 76 0.42 -11.63 1.96
C TYR A 76 -0.64 -11.46 0.88
N LEU A 77 -0.80 -10.25 0.33
CA LEU A 77 -1.71 -10.00 -0.78
C LEU A 77 -1.35 -10.86 -2.00
N TRP A 78 -0.05 -10.93 -2.34
CA TRP A 78 0.43 -11.82 -3.40
C TRP A 78 0.06 -13.29 -3.14
N GLN A 79 0.29 -13.78 -1.92
CA GLN A 79 -0.02 -15.16 -1.52
C GLN A 79 -1.52 -15.48 -1.57
N MET A 80 -2.38 -14.50 -1.22
CA MET A 80 -3.84 -14.66 -1.27
C MET A 80 -4.35 -14.87 -2.70
N TYR A 81 -3.75 -14.17 -3.68
CA TYR A 81 -4.08 -14.35 -5.10
C TYR A 81 -3.34 -15.52 -5.76
N ASN A 82 -2.22 -15.94 -5.19
CA ASN A 82 -1.37 -17.01 -5.71
C ASN A 82 -1.14 -18.08 -4.63
N PRO A 83 -2.17 -18.86 -4.24
CA PRO A 83 -2.04 -19.86 -3.18
C PRO A 83 -0.95 -20.87 -3.49
N GLY A 84 -0.07 -21.10 -2.51
CA GLY A 84 1.09 -21.99 -2.65
C GLY A 84 2.36 -21.30 -3.18
N ASN A 85 2.29 -20.08 -3.70
CA ASN A 85 3.45 -19.26 -4.03
C ASN A 85 3.71 -18.23 -2.93
N THR A 86 4.64 -18.54 -2.04
CA THR A 86 5.05 -17.66 -0.94
C THR A 86 6.20 -16.73 -1.32
N THR A 87 6.73 -16.84 -2.55
CA THR A 87 7.86 -16.04 -3.00
C THR A 87 7.35 -14.76 -3.66
N PHE A 88 7.65 -13.64 -3.05
CA PHE A 88 7.45 -12.30 -3.65
C PHE A 88 8.78 -11.54 -3.56
N THR A 89 9.50 -11.51 -4.67
CA THR A 89 10.90 -11.12 -4.71
C THR A 89 11.07 -9.59 -4.78
N PRO A 90 12.00 -9.00 -4.00
CA PRO A 90 12.35 -7.58 -4.12
C PRO A 90 13.06 -7.29 -5.47
N SER A 91 12.95 -6.05 -5.94
CA SER A 91 13.45 -5.64 -7.27
C SER A 91 14.96 -5.76 -7.42
N LEU A 92 15.72 -5.55 -6.35
CA LEU A 92 17.18 -5.74 -6.34
C LEU A 92 17.61 -7.20 -6.46
N ALA A 93 16.68 -8.15 -6.22
CA ALA A 93 16.87 -9.56 -6.50
C ALA A 93 16.14 -10.03 -7.78
N GLY A 94 15.78 -9.09 -8.65
CA GLY A 94 15.14 -9.38 -9.95
C GLY A 94 13.63 -9.55 -9.91
N GLY A 95 12.97 -9.18 -8.80
CA GLY A 95 11.51 -9.24 -8.65
C GLY A 95 10.80 -7.92 -8.96
N SER A 96 9.54 -7.84 -8.53
CA SER A 96 8.62 -6.73 -8.83
C SER A 96 8.24 -5.86 -7.62
N ASN A 97 8.84 -6.10 -6.46
CA ASN A 97 8.69 -5.22 -5.30
C ASN A 97 9.82 -4.19 -5.28
N TYR A 98 9.50 -2.96 -5.66
CA TYR A 98 10.46 -1.83 -5.72
C TYR A 98 10.54 -1.06 -4.39
N ALA A 99 9.62 -1.30 -3.46
CA ALA A 99 9.58 -0.61 -2.18
C ALA A 99 10.88 -0.77 -1.40
N ILE A 100 11.32 0.30 -0.76
CA ILE A 100 12.53 0.32 0.06
C ILE A 100 12.33 1.17 1.32
N GLY A 101 12.79 0.70 2.45
CA GLY A 101 12.65 1.38 3.72
C GLY A 101 13.26 2.78 3.73
N GLY A 102 12.50 3.75 4.26
CA GLY A 102 12.91 5.14 4.27
C GLY A 102 12.61 5.90 2.98
N ALA A 103 12.11 5.27 1.92
CA ALA A 103 11.75 5.96 0.69
C ALA A 103 10.69 7.02 0.95
N THR A 104 10.93 8.24 0.48
CA THR A 104 9.91 9.28 0.37
C THR A 104 9.13 9.13 -0.93
N SER A 105 8.06 9.88 -1.09
CA SER A 105 7.31 9.93 -2.35
C SER A 105 8.12 10.53 -3.53
N GLY A 106 9.19 11.28 -3.23
CA GLY A 106 10.05 11.97 -4.19
C GLY A 106 11.40 11.30 -4.42
N LEU A 107 12.44 12.13 -4.58
CA LEU A 107 13.82 11.69 -4.83
C LEU A 107 14.50 11.19 -3.55
N ALA A 108 14.33 11.92 -2.43
CA ALA A 108 15.06 11.68 -1.20
C ALA A 108 14.67 10.37 -0.50
N SER A 109 15.56 9.88 0.36
CA SER A 109 15.26 8.80 1.30
C SER A 109 15.52 9.27 2.73
N TYR A 110 14.56 9.05 3.63
CA TYR A 110 14.74 9.31 5.05
C TYR A 110 15.86 8.46 5.64
N SER A 111 16.11 7.25 5.13
CA SER A 111 17.18 6.37 5.61
C SER A 111 18.58 6.99 5.46
N SER A 112 18.77 7.97 4.55
CA SER A 112 20.04 8.67 4.38
C SER A 112 20.35 9.69 5.49
N VAL A 113 19.32 10.09 6.27
CA VAL A 113 19.44 11.08 7.36
C VAL A 113 18.89 10.56 8.70
N ASN A 114 18.33 9.34 8.72
CA ASN A 114 17.74 8.74 9.90
C ASN A 114 18.84 8.35 10.91
N PRO A 115 18.82 8.89 12.15
CA PRO A 115 19.84 8.59 13.17
C PRO A 115 19.85 7.11 13.61
N ASN A 116 18.79 6.36 13.36
CA ASN A 116 18.73 4.92 13.66
C ASN A 116 19.42 4.07 12.58
N VAL A 117 19.72 4.62 11.40
CA VAL A 117 20.55 3.97 10.39
C VAL A 117 22.02 4.24 10.74
N PRO A 118 22.89 3.22 10.84
CA PRO A 118 24.31 3.43 11.07
C PRO A 118 24.89 4.45 10.09
N ALA A 119 25.64 5.45 10.60
CA ALA A 119 26.11 6.58 9.79
C ALA A 119 26.89 6.16 8.54
N PHE A 120 27.65 5.06 8.60
CA PHE A 120 28.40 4.53 7.45
C PHE A 120 27.50 3.88 6.38
N LEU A 121 26.25 3.53 6.71
CA LEU A 121 25.27 3.01 5.77
C LEU A 121 24.41 4.12 5.14
N GLN A 122 24.23 5.27 5.80
CA GLN A 122 23.38 6.35 5.35
C GLN A 122 23.63 6.75 3.87
N PRO A 123 24.91 6.90 3.41
CA PRO A 123 25.17 7.24 2.02
C PRO A 123 24.69 6.20 1.00
N ALA A 124 24.55 4.94 1.39
CA ALA A 124 24.02 3.90 0.51
C ALA A 124 22.52 4.06 0.23
N TYR A 125 21.82 4.82 1.05
CA TYR A 125 20.40 5.12 0.88
C TYR A 125 20.12 6.48 0.25
N ASP A 126 21.16 7.25 -0.14
CA ASP A 126 20.98 8.55 -0.79
C ASP A 126 20.16 8.41 -2.07
N ASN A 127 19.14 9.26 -2.18
CA ASN A 127 18.25 9.32 -3.35
C ASN A 127 17.52 8.00 -3.67
N LEU A 128 17.34 7.10 -2.70
CA LEU A 128 16.53 5.89 -2.83
C LEU A 128 15.06 6.14 -2.47
N GLY A 129 14.49 7.27 -2.91
CA GLY A 129 13.06 7.55 -2.85
C GLY A 129 12.29 6.89 -3.99
N ASN A 130 11.03 7.28 -4.15
CA ASN A 130 10.16 6.74 -5.19
C ASN A 130 10.67 7.02 -6.62
N ALA A 131 11.39 8.13 -6.84
CA ALA A 131 12.04 8.41 -8.14
C ALA A 131 13.01 7.30 -8.55
N TRP A 132 13.78 6.75 -7.59
CA TRP A 132 14.67 5.61 -7.85
C TRP A 132 13.86 4.35 -8.19
N GLN A 133 12.75 4.11 -7.50
CA GLN A 133 11.88 2.95 -7.76
C GLN A 133 11.31 2.99 -9.19
N LEU A 134 10.81 4.15 -9.63
CA LEU A 134 10.32 4.35 -10.99
C LEU A 134 11.41 4.19 -12.04
N ASN A 135 12.60 4.74 -11.80
CA ASN A 135 13.74 4.59 -12.69
C ASN A 135 14.18 3.11 -12.78
N THR A 136 14.16 2.39 -11.67
CA THR A 136 14.49 0.96 -11.63
C THR A 136 13.45 0.13 -12.41
N PHE A 137 12.16 0.41 -12.22
CA PHE A 137 11.07 -0.20 -13.01
C PHE A 137 11.25 0.05 -14.50
N ALA A 138 11.49 1.31 -14.90
CA ALA A 138 11.71 1.68 -16.29
C ALA A 138 12.93 0.99 -16.89
N ALA A 139 14.04 0.91 -16.15
CA ALA A 139 15.28 0.23 -16.59
C ALA A 139 15.10 -1.28 -16.75
N GLN A 140 14.32 -1.92 -15.88
CA GLN A 140 14.00 -3.34 -15.96
C GLN A 140 13.01 -3.65 -17.08
N SER A 141 12.20 -2.66 -17.49
CA SER A 141 11.20 -2.78 -18.58
C SER A 141 10.38 -4.08 -18.48
N PRO A 142 9.73 -4.37 -17.35
CA PRO A 142 9.06 -5.66 -17.16
C PRO A 142 7.90 -5.82 -18.14
N VAL A 143 7.76 -7.02 -18.69
CA VAL A 143 6.60 -7.36 -19.51
C VAL A 143 5.48 -7.84 -18.58
N PHE A 144 4.31 -7.24 -18.72
CA PHE A 144 3.14 -7.59 -17.90
C PHE A 144 1.83 -7.52 -18.70
N ASN A 145 0.82 -8.23 -18.21
CA ASN A 145 -0.53 -8.13 -18.74
C ASN A 145 -1.30 -7.06 -17.94
N ALA A 146 -1.67 -5.96 -18.58
CA ALA A 146 -2.34 -4.84 -17.95
C ALA A 146 -3.63 -5.24 -17.21
N ALA A 147 -4.43 -6.17 -17.77
CA ALA A 147 -5.70 -6.61 -17.20
C ALA A 147 -5.57 -7.52 -15.96
N THR A 148 -4.37 -8.04 -15.69
CA THR A 148 -4.11 -8.98 -14.58
C THR A 148 -2.93 -8.56 -13.72
N SER A 149 -2.47 -7.32 -13.86
CA SER A 149 -1.38 -6.74 -13.07
C SER A 149 -1.90 -5.63 -12.17
N LEU A 150 -1.51 -5.66 -10.89
CA LEU A 150 -1.83 -4.65 -9.90
C LEU A 150 -0.59 -3.84 -9.55
N PHE A 151 -0.74 -2.53 -9.47
CA PHE A 151 0.30 -1.59 -9.07
C PHE A 151 -0.05 -1.00 -7.71
N ALA A 152 0.64 -1.41 -6.65
CA ALA A 152 0.45 -0.89 -5.31
C ALA A 152 1.43 0.27 -5.05
N ILE A 153 0.91 1.43 -4.61
CA ILE A 153 1.70 2.63 -4.32
C ILE A 153 1.37 3.09 -2.91
N TRP A 154 2.28 2.90 -1.96
CA TRP A 154 2.06 3.23 -0.54
C TRP A 154 3.25 4.01 0.03
N LEU A 155 3.11 5.34 0.09
CA LEU A 155 4.16 6.29 0.39
C LEU A 155 3.64 7.43 1.27
N PHE A 156 4.52 8.26 1.76
CA PHE A 156 4.38 9.55 2.43
C PHE A 156 4.83 9.59 3.90
N PRO A 157 4.75 8.56 4.76
CA PRO A 157 5.27 8.68 6.12
C PRO A 157 6.70 9.22 6.19
N ASN A 158 7.56 8.78 5.29
CA ASN A 158 8.97 9.21 5.26
C ASN A 158 9.18 10.63 4.73
N ASP A 159 8.22 11.19 3.98
CA ASP A 159 8.24 12.62 3.60
C ASP A 159 8.17 13.50 4.85
N VAL A 160 7.29 13.12 5.80
CA VAL A 160 7.13 13.79 7.10
C VAL A 160 8.43 13.70 7.91
N PHE A 161 9.01 12.49 8.01
CA PHE A 161 10.23 12.27 8.77
C PHE A 161 11.44 12.98 8.15
N TYR A 162 11.55 12.97 6.82
CA TYR A 162 12.63 13.63 6.10
C TYR A 162 12.56 15.15 6.25
N GLN A 163 11.38 15.74 6.06
CA GLN A 163 11.19 17.18 6.25
C GLN A 163 11.47 17.59 7.71
N ASN A 164 10.98 16.83 8.69
CA ASN A 164 11.24 17.11 10.09
C ASN A 164 12.74 17.05 10.44
N ALA A 165 13.49 16.15 9.81
CA ALA A 165 14.93 16.00 10.05
C ALA A 165 15.77 17.07 9.33
N THR A 166 15.34 17.55 8.17
CA THR A 166 16.17 18.36 7.26
C THR A 166 15.62 19.76 7.01
N GLY A 167 14.34 20.02 7.24
CA GLY A 167 13.63 21.23 6.81
C GLY A 167 13.34 21.28 5.30
N MET A 168 13.65 20.23 4.55
CA MET A 168 13.55 20.18 3.09
C MET A 168 12.39 19.27 2.65
N LEU A 169 11.74 19.63 1.55
CA LEU A 169 10.83 18.73 0.84
C LEU A 169 11.63 17.58 0.19
N PRO A 170 11.01 16.41 0.01
CA PRO A 170 11.72 15.22 -0.53
C PRO A 170 12.06 15.29 -2.02
N GLY A 171 11.70 16.36 -2.72
CA GLY A 171 11.86 16.45 -4.16
C GLY A 171 10.70 15.82 -4.93
N THR A 172 10.90 15.52 -6.21
CA THR A 172 9.85 15.01 -7.09
C THR A 172 10.02 13.53 -7.42
N ALA A 173 8.92 12.87 -7.78
CA ALA A 173 8.93 11.49 -8.30
C ALA A 173 9.69 11.37 -9.64
N THR A 174 9.87 12.47 -10.35
CA THR A 174 10.66 12.56 -11.59
C THR A 174 12.16 12.81 -11.36
N GLY A 175 12.60 12.92 -10.08
CA GLY A 175 14.01 12.98 -9.72
C GLY A 175 14.58 14.38 -9.52
N SER A 176 13.74 15.43 -9.41
CA SER A 176 14.24 16.77 -9.06
C SER A 176 14.40 16.90 -7.53
N PRO A 177 15.51 17.53 -7.05
CA PRO A 177 15.70 17.79 -5.63
C PRO A 177 14.63 18.71 -5.06
N GLY A 178 14.30 18.52 -3.76
CA GLY A 178 13.42 19.40 -3.02
C GLY A 178 14.12 20.64 -2.49
N GLY A 179 13.32 21.67 -2.15
CA GLY A 179 13.75 22.86 -1.43
C GLY A 179 13.10 22.95 -0.05
N PRO A 180 13.34 24.01 0.73
CA PRO A 180 12.62 24.28 1.97
C PRO A 180 11.11 24.33 1.73
N GLY A 181 10.32 23.83 2.69
CA GLY A 181 8.87 23.89 2.59
C GLY A 181 8.19 23.75 3.95
N ASP A 182 6.99 24.30 4.04
CA ASP A 182 6.10 24.12 5.18
C ASP A 182 5.23 22.84 5.05
N VAL A 183 4.37 22.62 6.03
CA VAL A 183 3.47 21.44 6.04
C VAL A 183 2.52 21.41 4.84
N ALA A 184 2.03 22.59 4.40
CA ALA A 184 1.14 22.64 3.23
C ALA A 184 1.89 22.29 1.95
N ALA A 185 3.12 22.79 1.78
CA ALA A 185 4.00 22.42 0.67
C ALA A 185 4.38 20.93 0.71
N LEU A 186 4.62 20.37 1.90
CA LEU A 186 4.90 18.94 2.08
C LEU A 186 3.73 18.07 1.59
N ILE A 187 2.52 18.39 2.03
CA ILE A 187 1.30 17.67 1.62
C ILE A 187 1.12 17.75 0.10
N ALA A 188 1.24 18.96 -0.48
CA ALA A 188 1.10 19.16 -1.92
C ALA A 188 2.18 18.40 -2.71
N ASN A 189 3.44 18.40 -2.23
CA ASN A 189 4.54 17.66 -2.85
C ASN A 189 4.26 16.16 -2.83
N GLY A 190 3.88 15.58 -1.69
CA GLY A 190 3.58 14.16 -1.58
C GLY A 190 2.42 13.72 -2.46
N VAL A 191 1.32 14.49 -2.49
CA VAL A 191 0.16 14.21 -3.36
C VAL A 191 0.57 14.27 -4.83
N ASN A 192 1.30 15.29 -5.26
CA ASN A 192 1.75 15.43 -6.64
C ASN A 192 2.69 14.29 -7.04
N ASN A 193 3.59 13.87 -6.17
CA ASN A 193 4.49 12.75 -6.42
C ASN A 193 3.74 11.42 -6.62
N ILE A 194 2.68 11.18 -5.86
CA ILE A 194 1.82 9.99 -6.04
C ILE A 194 1.07 10.09 -7.37
N VAL A 195 0.54 11.26 -7.73
CA VAL A 195 -0.13 11.50 -9.02
C VAL A 195 0.85 11.25 -10.18
N ASP A 196 2.05 11.82 -10.12
CA ASP A 196 3.08 11.64 -11.16
C ASP A 196 3.47 10.17 -11.30
N THR A 197 3.52 9.43 -10.18
CA THR A 197 3.77 7.99 -10.16
C THR A 197 2.67 7.23 -10.90
N VAL A 198 1.41 7.51 -10.58
CA VAL A 198 0.25 6.89 -11.26
C VAL A 198 0.27 7.21 -12.75
N LEU A 199 0.46 8.48 -13.12
CA LEU A 199 0.49 8.91 -14.52
C LEU A 199 1.65 8.26 -15.29
N GLY A 200 2.84 8.19 -14.69
CA GLY A 200 4.00 7.53 -15.29
C GLY A 200 3.77 6.05 -15.55
N LEU A 201 3.22 5.34 -14.57
CA LEU A 201 2.92 3.91 -14.67
C LEU A 201 1.73 3.64 -15.62
N ALA A 202 0.69 4.47 -15.61
CA ALA A 202 -0.42 4.39 -16.56
C ALA A 202 0.08 4.62 -18.00
N GLY A 203 1.01 5.57 -18.19
CA GLY A 203 1.70 5.79 -19.47
C GLY A 203 2.52 4.59 -19.93
N ALA A 204 3.03 3.76 -19.00
CA ALA A 204 3.68 2.48 -19.28
C ALA A 204 2.70 1.31 -19.49
N GLY A 205 1.39 1.56 -19.39
CA GLY A 205 0.33 0.57 -19.65
C GLY A 205 -0.31 -0.04 -18.40
N ALA A 206 -0.02 0.45 -17.19
CA ALA A 206 -0.69 0.00 -15.98
C ALA A 206 -2.18 0.40 -15.99
N GLN A 207 -3.07 -0.50 -15.58
CA GLN A 207 -4.52 -0.29 -15.57
C GLN A 207 -5.17 -0.44 -14.20
N HIS A 208 -4.55 -1.13 -13.26
CA HIS A 208 -5.12 -1.33 -11.93
C HIS A 208 -4.15 -0.83 -10.86
N PHE A 209 -4.61 0.11 -10.06
CA PHE A 209 -3.84 0.71 -8.99
C PHE A 209 -4.50 0.47 -7.64
N LEU A 210 -3.69 0.12 -6.63
CA LEU A 210 -4.07 0.11 -5.23
C LEU A 210 -3.25 1.18 -4.51
N ILE A 211 -3.92 2.20 -3.98
CA ILE A 211 -3.25 3.33 -3.31
C ILE A 211 -3.77 3.45 -1.88
N PRO A 212 -3.07 2.82 -0.91
CA PRO A 212 -3.35 3.01 0.49
C PRO A 212 -2.96 4.43 0.93
N ASN A 213 -3.81 5.04 1.77
CA ASN A 213 -3.47 6.30 2.42
C ASN A 213 -2.50 6.08 3.60
N MET A 214 -2.02 7.17 4.21
CA MET A 214 -1.13 7.12 5.36
C MET A 214 -1.87 6.63 6.61
N PRO A 215 -1.35 5.63 7.37
CA PRO A 215 -1.84 5.30 8.69
C PRO A 215 -1.62 6.49 9.65
N ASP A 216 -2.46 6.61 10.69
CA ASP A 216 -2.35 7.71 11.66
C ASP A 216 -1.05 7.60 12.47
N LEU A 217 -0.04 8.41 12.10
CA LEU A 217 1.27 8.43 12.74
C LEU A 217 1.16 8.81 14.23
N GLY A 218 0.23 9.69 14.60
CA GLY A 218 0.04 10.11 15.98
C GLY A 218 -0.46 8.98 16.91
N LYS A 219 -0.94 7.86 16.35
CA LYS A 219 -1.38 6.69 17.11
C LYS A 219 -0.31 5.61 17.27
N THR A 220 0.85 5.78 16.63
CA THR A 220 1.95 4.84 16.72
C THR A 220 2.67 4.92 18.07
N PRO A 221 3.34 3.86 18.54
CA PRO A 221 4.06 3.88 19.81
C PRO A 221 5.09 5.00 19.93
N ALA A 222 5.76 5.37 18.84
CA ALA A 222 6.78 6.41 18.84
C ALA A 222 6.24 7.81 19.22
N PHE A 223 4.99 8.11 18.89
CA PHE A 223 4.47 9.48 18.99
C PHE A 223 3.29 9.63 19.97
N ARG A 224 2.56 8.58 20.24
CA ARG A 224 1.36 8.63 21.08
C ARG A 224 1.60 9.03 22.54
N GLY A 225 2.85 8.89 23.00
CA GLY A 225 3.24 9.22 24.37
C GLY A 225 3.28 10.73 24.66
N ASP A 226 3.46 11.56 23.64
CA ASP A 226 3.37 13.02 23.71
C ASP A 226 2.03 13.48 23.11
N PRO A 227 1.09 14.02 23.91
CA PRO A 227 -0.23 14.42 23.42
C PRO A 227 -0.19 15.51 22.34
N PHE A 228 0.79 16.43 22.37
CA PHE A 228 0.92 17.50 21.37
C PHE A 228 1.42 16.94 20.04
N GLN A 229 2.50 16.15 20.07
CA GLN A 229 3.06 15.51 18.88
C GLN A 229 2.07 14.52 18.28
N SER A 230 1.37 13.72 19.11
CA SER A 230 0.31 12.81 18.67
C SER A 230 -0.80 13.55 17.93
N ALA A 231 -1.28 14.70 18.49
CA ALA A 231 -2.34 15.48 17.88
C ALA A 231 -1.88 16.14 16.57
N GLU A 232 -0.67 16.70 16.54
CA GLU A 232 -0.08 17.31 15.34
C GLU A 232 0.05 16.30 14.19
N LEU A 233 0.62 15.12 14.46
CA LEU A 233 0.80 14.08 13.45
C LEU A 233 -0.54 13.47 13.00
N SER A 234 -1.52 13.34 13.91
CA SER A 234 -2.87 12.90 13.52
C SER A 234 -3.56 13.95 12.62
N PHE A 235 -3.38 15.25 12.91
CA PHE A 235 -3.89 16.33 12.06
C PHE A 235 -3.24 16.32 10.67
N LEU A 236 -1.90 16.21 10.62
CA LEU A 236 -1.15 16.12 9.36
C LEU A 236 -1.60 14.90 8.54
N THR A 237 -1.74 13.74 9.20
CA THR A 237 -2.25 12.51 8.56
C THR A 237 -3.62 12.74 7.93
N ALA A 238 -4.55 13.32 8.68
CA ALA A 238 -5.90 13.60 8.19
C ALA A 238 -5.89 14.57 7.01
N ALA A 239 -5.08 15.63 7.09
CA ALA A 239 -4.95 16.64 6.03
C ALA A 239 -4.38 16.03 4.73
N PHE A 240 -3.30 15.23 4.83
CA PHE A 240 -2.74 14.53 3.69
C PHE A 240 -3.74 13.53 3.09
N ASN A 241 -4.34 12.68 3.91
CA ASN A 241 -5.28 11.65 3.44
C ASN A 241 -6.50 12.27 2.74
N SER A 242 -7.00 13.42 3.24
CA SER A 242 -8.08 14.19 2.60
C SER A 242 -7.67 14.76 1.25
N ALA A 243 -6.48 15.37 1.16
CA ALA A 243 -5.94 15.91 -0.08
C ALA A 243 -5.69 14.81 -1.11
N LEU A 244 -5.06 13.71 -0.69
CA LEU A 244 -4.80 12.54 -1.53
C LEU A 244 -6.12 11.97 -2.07
N GLY A 245 -7.10 11.70 -1.20
CA GLY A 245 -8.37 11.11 -1.58
C GLY A 245 -9.15 11.96 -2.58
N THR A 246 -9.16 13.29 -2.39
CA THR A 246 -9.80 14.23 -3.32
C THR A 246 -9.12 14.20 -4.69
N THR A 247 -7.78 14.23 -4.70
CA THR A 247 -7.00 14.28 -5.93
C THR A 247 -7.09 12.96 -6.70
N LEU A 248 -6.99 11.81 -6.00
CA LEU A 248 -7.12 10.51 -6.64
C LEU A 248 -8.53 10.27 -7.20
N THR A 249 -9.58 10.78 -6.55
CA THR A 249 -10.95 10.70 -7.11
C THR A 249 -11.08 11.48 -8.42
N ALA A 250 -10.46 12.66 -8.50
CA ALA A 250 -10.43 13.43 -9.74
C ALA A 250 -9.57 12.76 -10.83
N LEU A 251 -8.43 12.15 -10.42
CA LEU A 251 -7.54 11.45 -11.32
C LEU A 251 -8.19 10.18 -11.90
N ASP A 252 -8.87 9.39 -11.09
CA ASP A 252 -9.59 8.18 -11.52
C ASP A 252 -10.68 8.52 -12.54
N ALA A 253 -11.43 9.60 -12.30
CA ALA A 253 -12.42 10.08 -13.27
C ALA A 253 -11.80 10.56 -14.59
N ALA A 254 -10.55 11.01 -14.60
CA ALA A 254 -9.82 11.48 -15.79
C ALA A 254 -9.12 10.34 -16.53
N LEU A 255 -8.66 9.30 -15.84
CA LEU A 255 -7.95 8.15 -16.41
C LEU A 255 -8.92 7.05 -16.83
N THR A 256 -9.60 7.23 -17.97
CA THR A 256 -10.63 6.29 -18.45
C THR A 256 -10.10 4.89 -18.80
N SER A 257 -8.79 4.72 -18.88
CA SER A 257 -8.13 3.44 -19.20
C SER A 257 -7.55 2.73 -17.98
N ALA A 258 -7.68 3.32 -16.77
CA ALA A 258 -7.17 2.77 -15.53
C ALA A 258 -8.19 2.91 -14.40
N GLU A 259 -8.07 2.08 -13.39
CA GLU A 259 -8.87 2.07 -12.16
C GLU A 259 -7.96 2.35 -10.97
N ILE A 260 -8.37 3.27 -10.11
CA ILE A 260 -7.64 3.62 -8.89
C ILE A 260 -8.45 3.20 -7.67
N VAL A 261 -8.05 2.10 -7.05
CA VAL A 261 -8.60 1.65 -5.78
C VAL A 261 -7.90 2.40 -4.65
N GLN A 262 -8.63 3.32 -4.02
CA GLN A 262 -8.17 4.00 -2.82
C GLN A 262 -8.48 3.14 -1.60
N PHE A 263 -7.49 2.96 -0.71
CA PHE A 263 -7.68 2.21 0.52
C PHE A 263 -7.41 3.07 1.75
N ASP A 264 -8.37 3.11 2.68
CA ASP A 264 -8.26 3.88 3.92
C ASP A 264 -7.56 3.06 5.00
N THR A 265 -6.22 3.13 5.00
CA THR A 265 -5.35 2.48 5.98
C THR A 265 -5.54 3.08 7.39
N ALA A 266 -5.75 4.39 7.49
CA ALA A 266 -5.99 5.04 8.78
C ALA A 266 -7.24 4.48 9.45
N ALA A 267 -8.34 4.33 8.70
CA ALA A 267 -9.56 3.71 9.22
C ALA A 267 -9.35 2.21 9.53
N ALA A 268 -8.57 1.47 8.73
CA ALA A 268 -8.27 0.07 9.00
C ALA A 268 -7.52 -0.10 10.34
N PHE A 269 -6.47 0.69 10.57
CA PHE A 269 -5.77 0.71 11.86
C PHE A 269 -6.68 1.13 13.01
N ALA A 270 -7.48 2.19 12.83
CA ALA A 270 -8.41 2.65 13.85
C ALA A 270 -9.40 1.55 14.29
N ARG A 271 -9.90 0.73 13.36
CA ARG A 271 -10.77 -0.42 13.68
C ARG A 271 -10.05 -1.47 14.52
N VAL A 272 -8.79 -1.80 14.18
CA VAL A 272 -7.99 -2.75 14.96
C VAL A 272 -7.69 -2.20 16.34
N LEU A 273 -7.28 -0.94 16.46
CA LEU A 273 -6.98 -0.29 17.74
C LEU A 273 -8.21 -0.17 18.65
N ALA A 274 -9.40 0.00 18.07
CA ALA A 274 -10.66 0.08 18.82
C ALA A 274 -11.17 -1.28 19.31
N ASN A 275 -10.89 -2.37 18.60
CA ASN A 275 -11.31 -3.72 18.97
C ASN A 275 -10.24 -4.77 18.62
N PRO A 276 -9.08 -4.71 19.27
CA PRO A 276 -7.92 -5.56 18.92
C PRO A 276 -8.20 -7.05 19.10
N ALA A 277 -9.03 -7.43 20.06
CA ALA A 277 -9.37 -8.83 20.33
C ALA A 277 -10.07 -9.51 19.14
N ALA A 278 -10.84 -8.75 18.33
CA ALA A 278 -11.46 -9.27 17.11
C ALA A 278 -10.44 -9.71 16.05
N TYR A 279 -9.21 -9.26 16.17
CA TYR A 279 -8.07 -9.55 15.27
C TYR A 279 -7.00 -10.43 15.94
N GLY A 280 -7.30 -10.98 17.14
CA GLY A 280 -6.36 -11.80 17.90
C GLY A 280 -5.23 -10.99 18.57
N MET A 281 -5.37 -9.66 18.65
CA MET A 281 -4.37 -8.75 19.21
C MET A 281 -4.78 -8.29 20.63
N THR A 282 -3.80 -7.97 21.45
CA THR A 282 -4.03 -7.52 22.84
C THR A 282 -3.19 -6.29 23.21
N VAL A 283 -2.07 -6.04 22.50
CA VAL A 283 -1.16 -4.93 22.76
C VAL A 283 -1.16 -3.99 21.56
N THR A 284 -1.66 -2.76 21.78
CA THR A 284 -1.91 -1.77 20.72
C THR A 284 -1.12 -0.48 20.87
N ASP A 285 -0.38 -0.34 21.97
CA ASP A 285 0.19 0.93 22.41
C ASP A 285 1.70 0.90 22.61
N LYS A 286 2.34 -0.24 22.38
CA LYS A 286 3.77 -0.46 22.61
C LYS A 286 4.39 -1.17 21.41
N ALA A 287 5.69 -0.97 21.25
CA ALA A 287 6.54 -1.70 20.33
C ALA A 287 6.94 -3.06 20.91
N CYS A 288 6.77 -4.14 20.16
CA CYS A 288 7.17 -5.47 20.59
C CYS A 288 8.70 -5.57 20.76
N ILE A 289 9.48 -5.00 19.82
CA ILE A 289 10.95 -5.07 19.82
C ILE A 289 11.54 -4.50 21.11
N ASP A 290 10.97 -3.42 21.65
CA ASP A 290 11.42 -2.77 22.87
C ASP A 290 11.14 -3.62 24.14
N ASN A 291 10.28 -4.62 24.01
CA ASN A 291 9.83 -5.48 25.08
C ASN A 291 10.35 -6.93 24.97
N LEU A 292 11.24 -7.22 24.02
CA LEU A 292 11.86 -8.54 23.87
C LEU A 292 12.77 -8.88 25.07
N ALA A 293 13.61 -7.94 25.50
CA ALA A 293 14.55 -8.17 26.61
C ALA A 293 13.86 -8.42 27.95
N SER A 294 12.66 -7.85 28.16
CA SER A 294 11.84 -8.09 29.37
C SER A 294 11.02 -9.39 29.30
N GLY A 295 10.96 -10.03 28.12
CA GLY A 295 10.13 -11.22 27.88
C GLY A 295 8.64 -10.92 27.74
N LEU A 296 8.20 -9.66 27.82
CA LEU A 296 6.79 -9.28 27.62
C LEU A 296 6.34 -9.53 26.19
N CYS A 297 7.24 -9.29 25.20
CA CYS A 297 7.06 -9.74 23.82
C CYS A 297 8.06 -10.86 23.53
N ASN A 298 7.63 -11.91 22.87
CA ASN A 298 8.45 -13.07 22.49
C ASN A 298 7.77 -13.85 21.34
N ALA A 299 8.46 -14.86 20.81
CA ALA A 299 7.98 -15.66 19.66
C ALA A 299 6.62 -16.35 19.88
N ALA A 300 6.19 -16.56 21.12
CA ALA A 300 4.88 -17.17 21.41
C ALA A 300 3.72 -16.16 21.41
N ASN A 301 4.01 -14.86 21.48
CA ASN A 301 2.96 -13.84 21.61
C ASN A 301 3.11 -12.60 20.71
N TRP A 302 4.15 -12.48 19.89
CA TRP A 302 4.34 -11.30 19.03
C TRP A 302 3.19 -11.06 18.04
N ASP A 303 2.44 -12.11 17.66
CA ASP A 303 1.22 -11.98 16.83
C ASP A 303 0.05 -11.31 17.57
N GLN A 304 0.16 -11.12 18.90
CA GLN A 304 -0.81 -10.39 19.71
C GLN A 304 -0.51 -8.89 19.81
N TRP A 305 0.59 -8.43 19.17
CA TRP A 305 1.01 -7.03 19.14
C TRP A 305 0.65 -6.40 17.81
N VAL A 306 0.16 -5.16 17.84
CA VAL A 306 -0.12 -4.39 16.61
C VAL A 306 1.19 -3.90 15.98
N PHE A 307 2.12 -3.41 16.82
CA PHE A 307 3.36 -2.78 16.37
C PHE A 307 4.58 -3.64 16.69
N TRP A 308 5.45 -3.78 15.67
CA TRP A 308 6.76 -4.41 15.82
C TRP A 308 7.75 -3.48 16.49
N ASP A 309 7.86 -2.24 15.98
CA ASP A 309 8.66 -1.17 16.55
C ASP A 309 7.85 0.10 16.79
N GLY A 310 8.52 1.26 16.92
CA GLY A 310 7.85 2.52 17.21
C GLY A 310 6.82 2.98 16.18
N VAL A 311 6.92 2.50 14.91
CA VAL A 311 6.06 2.94 13.80
C VAL A 311 5.58 1.80 12.88
N HIS A 312 6.32 0.67 12.85
CA HIS A 312 6.02 -0.41 11.92
C HIS A 312 5.09 -1.46 12.53
N PRO A 313 4.16 -2.01 11.75
CA PRO A 313 3.28 -3.10 12.17
C PRO A 313 4.03 -4.41 12.36
N THR A 314 3.47 -5.31 13.19
CA THR A 314 3.85 -6.72 13.17
C THR A 314 3.36 -7.41 11.89
N THR A 315 3.94 -8.57 11.58
CA THR A 315 3.48 -9.42 10.47
C THR A 315 2.01 -9.84 10.63
N ALA A 316 1.52 -10.00 11.87
CA ALA A 316 0.10 -10.27 12.14
C ALA A 316 -0.79 -9.10 11.71
N MET A 317 -0.40 -7.86 12.00
CA MET A 317 -1.12 -6.68 11.53
C MET A 317 -1.00 -6.51 10.01
N HIS A 318 0.15 -6.78 9.40
CA HIS A 318 0.30 -6.80 7.95
C HIS A 318 -0.64 -7.81 7.28
N ARG A 319 -0.87 -8.98 7.89
CA ARG A 319 -1.83 -9.97 7.38
C ARG A 319 -3.27 -9.46 7.43
N VAL A 320 -3.64 -8.72 8.48
CA VAL A 320 -4.95 -8.05 8.57
C VAL A 320 -5.10 -7.03 7.44
N ILE A 321 -4.09 -6.17 7.24
CA ILE A 321 -4.08 -5.15 6.17
C ILE A 321 -4.23 -5.82 4.79
N ALA A 322 -3.49 -6.89 4.53
CA ALA A 322 -3.57 -7.64 3.27
C ALA A 322 -4.97 -8.18 2.98
N GLY A 323 -5.65 -8.72 4.01
CA GLY A 323 -7.03 -9.17 3.87
C GLY A 323 -8.01 -8.04 3.57
N GLU A 324 -7.75 -6.83 4.09
CA GLU A 324 -8.53 -5.64 3.76
C GLU A 324 -8.20 -5.12 2.34
N PHE A 325 -6.94 -5.17 1.90
CA PHE A 325 -6.54 -4.87 0.53
C PHE A 325 -7.24 -5.78 -0.47
N GLN A 326 -7.26 -7.10 -0.20
CA GLN A 326 -7.93 -8.07 -1.07
C GLN A 326 -9.42 -7.76 -1.22
N LYS A 327 -10.10 -7.33 -0.15
CA LYS A 327 -11.52 -6.96 -0.20
C LYS A 327 -11.75 -5.64 -0.95
N ALA A 328 -10.77 -4.72 -0.93
CA ALA A 328 -10.87 -3.43 -1.60
C ALA A 328 -10.64 -3.53 -3.11
N VAL A 329 -9.77 -4.44 -3.54
CA VAL A 329 -9.51 -4.67 -4.97
C VAL A 329 -10.72 -5.41 -5.56
N PRO A 330 -11.44 -4.83 -6.54
CA PRO A 330 -12.68 -5.42 -7.03
C PRO A 330 -12.47 -6.81 -7.62
N GLU A 331 -13.26 -7.78 -7.14
CA GLU A 331 -13.35 -9.08 -7.79
C GLU A 331 -14.15 -9.00 -9.09
N PRO A 332 -13.92 -9.92 -10.05
CA PRO A 332 -14.58 -9.87 -11.35
C PRO A 332 -16.10 -9.82 -11.23
N ALA A 333 -16.74 -8.95 -12.00
CA ALA A 333 -18.18 -8.97 -12.25
C ALA A 333 -18.70 -10.35 -12.74
N ALA A 334 -17.80 -11.28 -13.08
CA ALA A 334 -18.12 -12.66 -13.42
C ALA A 334 -18.94 -13.35 -12.32
N ILE A 335 -18.64 -13.12 -11.04
CA ILE A 335 -19.43 -13.69 -9.91
C ILE A 335 -20.84 -13.10 -9.92
N VAL A 336 -20.98 -11.79 -10.14
CA VAL A 336 -22.27 -11.12 -10.23
C VAL A 336 -23.04 -11.59 -11.47
N LEU A 337 -22.37 -11.71 -12.61
CA LEU A 337 -22.96 -12.24 -13.85
C LEU A 337 -23.38 -13.71 -13.71
N PHE A 338 -22.54 -14.52 -13.05
CA PHE A 338 -22.87 -15.91 -12.77
C PHE A 338 -24.06 -16.05 -11.81
N ALA A 339 -24.10 -15.24 -10.75
CA ALA A 339 -25.24 -15.17 -9.84
C ALA A 339 -26.51 -14.72 -10.57
N LEU A 340 -26.44 -13.65 -11.38
CA LEU A 340 -27.57 -13.19 -12.21
C LEU A 340 -28.00 -14.24 -13.24
N GLY A 341 -27.06 -14.96 -13.83
CA GLY A 341 -27.32 -16.09 -14.73
C GLY A 341 -28.07 -17.22 -14.02
N LEU A 342 -27.64 -17.61 -12.81
CA LEU A 342 -28.31 -18.60 -11.98
C LEU A 342 -29.73 -18.12 -11.56
N PHE A 343 -29.89 -16.87 -11.15
CA PHE A 343 -31.22 -16.31 -10.85
C PHE A 343 -32.10 -16.29 -12.09
N GLY A 344 -31.58 -15.96 -13.25
CA GLY A 344 -32.28 -16.03 -14.54
C GLY A 344 -32.75 -17.43 -14.88
N LEU A 345 -31.90 -18.44 -14.72
CA LEU A 345 -32.21 -19.85 -14.92
C LEU A 345 -33.30 -20.36 -13.95
N VAL A 346 -33.22 -20.00 -12.67
CA VAL A 346 -34.22 -20.35 -11.65
C VAL A 346 -35.57 -19.70 -11.97
N ALA A 347 -35.57 -18.43 -12.40
CA ALA A 347 -36.79 -17.71 -12.78
C ALA A 347 -37.42 -18.32 -14.04
N ALA A 348 -36.62 -18.68 -15.04
CA ALA A 348 -37.07 -19.33 -16.27
C ALA A 348 -37.66 -20.73 -16.00
N ARG A 349 -37.04 -21.49 -15.09
CA ARG A 349 -37.54 -22.82 -14.68
C ARG A 349 -38.91 -22.73 -13.95
N ARG A 350 -39.11 -21.72 -13.09
CA ARG A 350 -40.37 -21.46 -12.40
C ARG A 350 -41.51 -21.07 -13.36
N ARG A 351 -41.18 -20.40 -14.48
CA ARG A 351 -42.17 -20.03 -15.53
C ARG A 351 -42.64 -21.24 -16.38
N LYS A 352 -41.81 -22.29 -16.52
CA LYS A 352 -42.17 -23.52 -17.26
C LYS A 352 -43.01 -24.50 -16.43
N LEU A 353 -43.08 -24.32 -15.10
CA LEU A 353 -43.80 -25.17 -14.16
C LEU A 353 -45.17 -24.59 -13.76
N ARG A 354 -45.56 -23.46 -14.34
CA ARG A 354 -46.88 -22.85 -14.28
C ARG A 354 -47.50 -22.86 -15.69
#